data_624c6b9b7ec6605792afa8609a2a1ba8
#
_entry.id   624c6b9b7ec6605792afa8609a2a1ba8
#
_cell.length_a   1.000
_cell.length_b   1.000
_cell.length_c   1.000
_cell.angle_alpha   90.00
_cell.angle_beta   90.00
_cell.angle_gamma   90.00
#
_symmetry.space_group_name_H-M   'P 1'
#
loop_
_entity.id
_entity.type
_entity.pdbx_description
1 polymer ?
#
loop_
_entity_poly.entity_id
_entity_poly.type
_entity_poly.pdbx_seq_one_letter_code
_entity_poly.pdbx_strand_id
1 'polypeptide(L)'
;MPSLTRILGATVVSALAAATASAGDFAAFTPLGFSEDGKVFAFEEYGQEDGSGFAYSNIFFIDTEKDAFLEGTPFRLRTETDNASISAARALAVREALQMIQDYNLLDHPGWLAAFNPVTENNGDNGTIRYRAHPNLSPVSEMILETFPLAPNAACRDITPDARGFRLTYRSPEGAEREVHEDERLPESRNCPLDYRLGGMMTYGGGGPDAVHVALVIVLSQGFEGPNGRWIAVPFRP
;
A
#
# COMPACT_ATOMS: atom_id res chain seq x y z
N MET A 1 -18.89 -72.34 27.79
CA MET A 1 -17.62 -71.56 27.65
C MET A 1 -17.87 -70.42 26.69
N PRO A 2 -18.00 -69.19 27.15
CA PRO A 2 -18.20 -68.05 26.21
C PRO A 2 -16.87 -67.45 25.80
N SER A 3 -16.74 -67.24 24.50
CA SER A 3 -15.60 -66.62 23.84
C SER A 3 -15.61 -65.08 24.07
N LEU A 4 -14.53 -64.54 24.62
CA LEU A 4 -14.32 -63.09 24.77
C LEU A 4 -13.80 -62.54 23.45
N THR A 5 -14.64 -61.79 22.74
CA THR A 5 -14.25 -60.97 21.58
C THR A 5 -13.63 -59.65 22.10
N ARG A 6 -12.33 -59.47 21.90
CA ARG A 6 -11.63 -58.20 22.19
C ARG A 6 -11.89 -57.24 21.07
N ILE A 7 -12.60 -56.12 21.37
CA ILE A 7 -12.74 -54.99 20.49
C ILE A 7 -11.52 -54.09 20.71
N LEU A 8 -10.62 -54.02 19.69
CA LEU A 8 -9.55 -53.01 19.64
C LEU A 8 -10.17 -51.71 19.13
N GLY A 9 -10.32 -50.74 20.02
CA GLY A 9 -10.66 -49.40 19.66
C GLY A 9 -9.43 -48.68 19.07
N ALA A 10 -9.43 -48.35 17.78
CA ALA A 10 -8.45 -47.53 17.14
C ALA A 10 -8.80 -46.07 17.37
N THR A 11 -8.03 -45.39 18.25
CA THR A 11 -8.11 -43.96 18.48
C THR A 11 -7.38 -43.25 17.32
N VAL A 12 -8.11 -42.69 16.40
CA VAL A 12 -7.55 -41.81 15.36
C VAL A 12 -7.27 -40.47 16.00
N VAL A 13 -6.01 -40.16 16.28
CA VAL A 13 -5.57 -38.83 16.65
C VAL A 13 -5.48 -38.00 15.36
N SER A 14 -6.50 -37.18 15.09
CA SER A 14 -6.43 -36.16 14.04
C SER A 14 -5.49 -35.05 14.52
N ALA A 15 -4.25 -35.04 14.05
CA ALA A 15 -3.37 -33.90 14.17
C ALA A 15 -3.93 -32.78 13.28
N LEU A 16 -4.67 -31.83 13.86
CA LEU A 16 -4.94 -30.56 13.20
C LEU A 16 -3.58 -29.87 13.02
N ALA A 17 -3.09 -29.83 11.78
CA ALA A 17 -2.04 -28.91 11.39
C ALA A 17 -2.64 -27.51 11.56
N ALA A 18 -2.27 -26.82 12.65
CA ALA A 18 -2.50 -25.40 12.79
C ALA A 18 -1.67 -24.70 11.69
N ALA A 19 -2.30 -24.40 10.57
CA ALA A 19 -1.73 -23.42 9.65
C ALA A 19 -1.60 -22.13 10.47
N THR A 20 -0.41 -21.59 10.58
CA THR A 20 -0.19 -20.26 11.13
C THR A 20 -0.93 -19.29 10.22
N ALA A 21 -2.12 -18.85 10.65
CA ALA A 21 -2.80 -17.75 9.98
C ALA A 21 -1.90 -16.53 10.18
N SER A 22 -1.25 -16.09 9.11
CA SER A 22 -0.58 -14.79 9.11
C SER A 22 -1.69 -13.74 9.00
N ALA A 23 -2.00 -13.09 10.11
CA ALA A 23 -3.09 -12.13 10.24
C ALA A 23 -2.56 -10.68 10.31
N GLY A 24 -1.53 -10.36 9.53
CA GLY A 24 -0.99 -9.00 9.47
C GLY A 24 -2.05 -7.99 9.02
N ASP A 25 -1.99 -6.78 9.56
CA ASP A 25 -2.86 -5.67 9.22
C ASP A 25 -2.44 -5.04 7.88
N PHE A 26 -3.17 -5.35 6.83
CA PHE A 26 -3.01 -4.73 5.52
C PHE A 26 -4.06 -3.65 5.31
N ALA A 27 -3.60 -2.40 5.19
CA ALA A 27 -4.49 -1.28 4.91
C ALA A 27 -5.20 -1.45 3.56
N ALA A 28 -6.52 -1.23 3.55
CA ALA A 28 -7.26 -1.03 2.32
C ALA A 28 -6.90 0.33 1.71
N PHE A 29 -6.93 0.42 0.38
CA PHE A 29 -6.61 1.63 -0.39
C PHE A 29 -7.84 2.17 -1.10
N THR A 30 -8.02 3.49 -1.05
CA THR A 30 -9.05 4.20 -1.83
C THR A 30 -8.45 5.50 -2.40
N PRO A 31 -8.35 5.67 -3.73
CA PRO A 31 -7.96 6.94 -4.31
C PRO A 31 -9.06 7.98 -4.08
N LEU A 32 -8.68 9.19 -3.71
CA LEU A 32 -9.59 10.35 -3.66
C LEU A 32 -9.55 11.16 -4.95
N GLY A 33 -8.43 11.14 -5.66
CA GLY A 33 -8.29 11.78 -6.96
C GLY A 33 -7.12 12.76 -7.05
N PHE A 34 -7.17 13.58 -8.09
CA PHE A 34 -6.16 14.58 -8.41
C PHE A 34 -6.76 15.98 -8.37
N SER A 35 -5.93 17.02 -8.18
CA SER A 35 -6.32 18.37 -8.56
C SER A 35 -6.47 18.49 -10.08
N GLU A 36 -7.22 19.49 -10.56
CA GLU A 36 -7.45 19.71 -11.99
C GLU A 36 -6.15 19.80 -12.80
N ASP A 37 -5.13 20.44 -12.23
CA ASP A 37 -3.80 20.59 -12.83
C ASP A 37 -2.86 19.40 -12.60
N GLY A 38 -3.32 18.36 -11.88
CA GLY A 38 -2.56 17.16 -11.56
C GLY A 38 -1.42 17.37 -10.55
N LYS A 39 -1.30 18.55 -9.92
CA LYS A 39 -0.21 18.84 -8.98
C LYS A 39 -0.43 18.28 -7.59
N VAL A 40 -1.65 17.88 -7.27
CA VAL A 40 -1.99 17.20 -6.02
C VAL A 40 -2.62 15.87 -6.34
N PHE A 41 -2.17 14.82 -5.67
CA PHE A 41 -2.81 13.51 -5.60
C PHE A 41 -3.19 13.22 -4.17
N ALA A 42 -4.38 12.66 -3.94
CA ALA A 42 -4.79 12.23 -2.62
C ALA A 42 -5.38 10.83 -2.60
N PHE A 43 -5.14 10.14 -1.49
CA PHE A 43 -5.70 8.81 -1.24
C PHE A 43 -5.97 8.59 0.24
N GLU A 44 -6.81 7.63 0.55
CA GLU A 44 -7.10 7.11 1.87
C GLU A 44 -6.55 5.70 2.01
N GLU A 45 -5.86 5.41 3.12
CA GLU A 45 -5.65 4.06 3.60
C GLU A 45 -6.39 3.85 4.91
N TYR A 46 -6.99 2.67 5.10
CA TYR A 46 -7.77 2.40 6.30
C TYR A 46 -7.79 0.90 6.63
N GLY A 47 -8.09 0.61 7.88
CA GLY A 47 -8.15 -0.77 8.35
C GLY A 47 -8.44 -0.85 9.84
N GLN A 48 -8.09 -2.00 10.39
CA GLN A 48 -8.12 -2.29 11.81
C GLN A 48 -6.75 -2.81 12.23
N GLU A 49 -6.17 -2.21 13.26
CA GLU A 49 -4.85 -2.61 13.74
C GLU A 49 -4.88 -4.03 14.27
N ASP A 50 -3.86 -4.80 13.88
CA ASP A 50 -3.56 -6.09 14.44
C ASP A 50 -3.15 -5.93 15.93
N GLY A 51 -3.68 -6.78 16.78
CA GLY A 51 -3.42 -6.78 18.22
C GLY A 51 -4.28 -5.83 19.05
N SER A 52 -4.46 -4.57 18.68
CA SER A 52 -5.33 -3.62 19.42
C SER A 52 -6.80 -3.70 18.99
N GLY A 53 -7.06 -4.09 17.75
CA GLY A 53 -8.40 -4.05 17.17
C GLY A 53 -8.93 -2.63 16.93
N PHE A 54 -8.10 -1.59 17.01
CA PHE A 54 -8.52 -0.22 16.80
C PHE A 54 -8.64 0.09 15.31
N ALA A 55 -9.77 0.68 14.92
CA ALA A 55 -9.96 1.11 13.54
C ALA A 55 -9.17 2.40 13.26
N TYR A 56 -8.59 2.50 12.07
CA TYR A 56 -7.88 3.68 11.60
C TYR A 56 -8.27 4.08 10.19
N SER A 57 -8.05 5.35 9.88
CA SER A 57 -8.13 5.92 8.53
C SER A 57 -7.13 7.07 8.42
N ASN A 58 -6.28 7.01 7.42
CA ASN A 58 -5.30 8.04 7.10
C ASN A 58 -5.56 8.60 5.71
N ILE A 59 -5.63 9.93 5.59
CA ILE A 59 -5.80 10.60 4.29
C ILE A 59 -4.54 11.39 3.99
N PHE A 60 -3.95 11.09 2.84
CA PHE A 60 -2.70 11.67 2.36
C PHE A 60 -2.96 12.61 1.20
N PHE A 61 -2.29 13.77 1.22
CA PHE A 61 -2.25 14.71 0.11
C PHE A 61 -0.79 14.89 -0.30
N ILE A 62 -0.49 14.63 -1.55
CA ILE A 62 0.87 14.61 -2.09
C ILE A 62 1.01 15.67 -3.17
N ASP A 63 2.01 16.54 -3.02
CA ASP A 63 2.50 17.40 -4.10
C ASP A 63 3.20 16.51 -5.14
N THR A 64 2.62 16.38 -6.34
CA THR A 64 3.13 15.47 -7.38
C THR A 64 4.39 15.99 -8.08
N GLU A 65 4.76 17.24 -7.86
CA GLU A 65 5.98 17.84 -8.41
C GLU A 65 7.17 17.68 -7.45
N LYS A 66 6.89 17.63 -6.12
CA LYS A 66 7.93 17.56 -5.08
C LYS A 66 8.07 16.19 -4.44
N ASP A 67 7.15 15.26 -4.71
CA ASP A 67 7.03 13.98 -4.02
C ASP A 67 7.03 14.17 -2.49
N ALA A 68 6.17 15.04 -2.01
CA ALA A 68 6.09 15.41 -0.60
C ALA A 68 4.65 15.60 -0.14
N PHE A 69 4.40 15.40 1.15
CA PHE A 69 3.10 15.72 1.73
C PHE A 69 2.84 17.22 1.70
N LEU A 70 1.60 17.61 1.44
CA LEU A 70 1.17 19.00 1.62
C LEU A 70 1.23 19.40 3.09
N GLU A 71 1.43 20.67 3.34
CA GLU A 71 1.45 21.23 4.71
C GLU A 71 0.13 20.90 5.45
N GLY A 72 0.25 20.52 6.71
CA GLY A 72 -0.89 20.12 7.54
C GLY A 72 -1.40 18.71 7.28
N THR A 73 -0.76 17.92 6.42
CA THR A 73 -1.13 16.53 6.12
C THR A 73 -0.01 15.54 6.49
N PRO A 74 -0.28 14.23 6.57
CA PRO A 74 -1.56 13.55 6.40
C PRO A 74 -2.51 13.71 7.59
N PHE A 75 -3.82 13.61 7.33
CA PHE A 75 -4.83 13.44 8.38
C PHE A 75 -4.80 12.00 8.86
N ARG A 76 -4.46 11.79 10.12
CA ARG A 76 -4.37 10.45 10.72
C ARG A 76 -5.41 10.32 11.83
N LEU A 77 -6.33 9.40 11.63
CA LEU A 77 -7.36 9.08 12.61
C LEU A 77 -7.22 7.65 13.09
N ARG A 78 -7.23 7.48 14.39
CA ARG A 78 -7.26 6.19 15.07
C ARG A 78 -8.30 6.24 16.17
N THR A 79 -9.14 5.25 16.26
CA THR A 79 -10.11 5.13 17.34
C THR A 79 -9.48 4.34 18.49
N GLU A 80 -9.61 4.85 19.70
CA GLU A 80 -9.05 4.19 20.90
C GLU A 80 -10.11 3.40 21.67
N THR A 81 -11.20 3.04 21.01
CA THR A 81 -12.28 2.25 21.61
C THR A 81 -12.37 0.90 20.95
N ASP A 82 -12.43 -0.16 21.79
CA ASP A 82 -12.69 -1.51 21.31
C ASP A 82 -13.98 -1.56 20.48
N ASN A 83 -13.91 -2.23 19.35
CA ASN A 83 -15.04 -2.40 18.43
C ASN A 83 -15.53 -1.11 17.72
N ALA A 84 -14.75 -0.04 17.67
CA ALA A 84 -15.06 1.07 16.79
C ALA A 84 -15.09 0.59 15.33
N SER A 85 -16.12 0.98 14.59
CA SER A 85 -16.23 0.54 13.20
C SER A 85 -15.25 1.29 12.29
N ILE A 86 -14.67 0.59 11.33
CA ILE A 86 -13.85 1.18 10.26
C ILE A 86 -14.59 2.33 9.58
N SER A 87 -15.92 2.18 9.33
CA SER A 87 -16.72 3.23 8.71
C SER A 87 -16.80 4.51 9.56
N ALA A 88 -16.80 4.41 10.89
CA ALA A 88 -16.76 5.57 11.76
C ALA A 88 -15.41 6.29 11.69
N ALA A 89 -14.30 5.55 11.72
CA ALA A 89 -12.97 6.12 11.56
C ALA A 89 -12.83 6.86 10.22
N ARG A 90 -13.26 6.23 9.12
CA ARG A 90 -13.26 6.83 7.78
C ARG A 90 -14.10 8.11 7.70
N ALA A 91 -15.33 8.08 8.24
CA ALA A 91 -16.20 9.26 8.23
C ALA A 91 -15.58 10.44 8.99
N LEU A 92 -14.88 10.18 10.08
CA LEU A 92 -14.17 11.21 10.83
C LEU A 92 -12.96 11.76 10.06
N ALA A 93 -12.14 10.90 9.46
CA ALA A 93 -10.99 11.30 8.66
C ALA A 93 -11.41 12.16 7.45
N VAL A 94 -12.46 11.73 6.72
CA VAL A 94 -13.02 12.51 5.59
C VAL A 94 -13.53 13.87 6.06
N ARG A 95 -14.18 13.93 7.24
CA ARG A 95 -14.65 15.21 7.78
C ARG A 95 -13.50 16.19 8.08
N GLU A 96 -12.39 15.71 8.62
CA GLU A 96 -11.21 16.52 8.88
C GLU A 96 -10.53 16.98 7.58
N ALA A 97 -10.48 16.12 6.57
CA ALA A 97 -9.88 16.41 5.28
C ALA A 97 -10.81 17.17 4.31
N LEU A 98 -12.10 17.35 4.65
CA LEU A 98 -13.14 17.80 3.72
C LEU A 98 -12.81 19.11 3.01
N GLN A 99 -12.25 20.08 3.74
CA GLN A 99 -11.91 21.39 3.17
C GLN A 99 -10.85 21.22 2.06
N MET A 100 -9.80 20.44 2.30
CA MET A 100 -8.77 20.20 1.28
C MET A 100 -9.30 19.39 0.10
N ILE A 101 -10.17 18.39 0.34
CA ILE A 101 -10.82 17.61 -0.73
C ILE A 101 -11.59 18.55 -1.66
N GLN A 102 -12.31 19.53 -1.10
CA GLN A 102 -13.09 20.53 -1.86
C GLN A 102 -12.21 21.58 -2.53
N ASP A 103 -11.21 22.12 -1.84
CA ASP A 103 -10.32 23.17 -2.40
C ASP A 103 -9.55 22.67 -3.64
N TYR A 104 -9.19 21.39 -3.68
CA TYR A 104 -8.53 20.77 -4.82
C TYR A 104 -9.48 20.09 -5.80
N ASN A 105 -10.81 20.10 -5.57
CA ASN A 105 -11.82 19.44 -6.40
C ASN A 105 -11.50 17.98 -6.74
N LEU A 106 -10.93 17.24 -5.78
CA LEU A 106 -10.35 15.91 -6.03
C LEU A 106 -11.35 14.91 -6.60
N LEU A 107 -12.60 14.95 -6.14
CA LEU A 107 -13.63 13.99 -6.55
C LEU A 107 -14.10 14.20 -8.00
N ASP A 108 -13.86 15.38 -8.58
CA ASP A 108 -14.17 15.67 -9.99
C ASP A 108 -13.07 15.14 -10.93
N HIS A 109 -11.90 14.82 -10.38
CA HIS A 109 -10.72 14.37 -11.11
C HIS A 109 -10.18 13.05 -10.57
N PRO A 110 -10.94 11.94 -10.64
CA PRO A 110 -10.57 10.66 -10.01
C PRO A 110 -9.32 10.02 -10.63
N GLY A 111 -8.93 10.40 -11.84
CA GLY A 111 -7.88 9.72 -12.59
C GLY A 111 -8.28 8.30 -12.98
N TRP A 112 -7.27 7.47 -13.29
CA TRP A 112 -7.44 6.06 -13.62
C TRP A 112 -6.63 5.20 -12.68
N LEU A 113 -7.25 4.20 -12.06
CA LEU A 113 -6.53 3.08 -11.49
C LEU A 113 -6.10 2.18 -12.65
N ALA A 114 -4.93 2.48 -13.22
CA ALA A 114 -4.45 1.90 -14.47
C ALA A 114 -4.01 0.44 -14.31
N ALA A 115 -3.56 0.08 -13.11
CA ALA A 115 -3.30 -1.30 -12.71
C ALA A 115 -3.41 -1.43 -11.19
N PHE A 116 -3.81 -2.61 -10.73
CA PHE A 116 -3.88 -2.93 -9.31
C PHE A 116 -3.45 -4.37 -9.09
N ASN A 117 -2.51 -4.56 -8.18
CA ASN A 117 -1.99 -5.85 -7.75
C ASN A 117 -2.42 -6.08 -6.30
N PRO A 118 -3.57 -6.74 -6.06
CA PRO A 118 -4.10 -6.89 -4.70
C PRO A 118 -3.15 -7.71 -3.82
N VAL A 119 -3.16 -7.45 -2.53
CA VAL A 119 -2.33 -8.15 -1.54
C VAL A 119 -2.53 -9.66 -1.56
N THR A 120 -3.73 -10.10 -1.93
CA THR A 120 -4.11 -11.51 -2.03
C THR A 120 -3.62 -12.21 -3.30
N GLU A 121 -3.03 -11.48 -4.25
CA GLU A 121 -2.47 -12.09 -5.46
C GLU A 121 -1.15 -12.81 -5.13
N ASN A 122 -1.15 -14.13 -5.32
CA ASN A 122 -0.01 -14.97 -5.00
C ASN A 122 0.82 -15.42 -6.23
N ASN A 123 0.27 -15.24 -7.43
CA ASN A 123 0.91 -15.67 -8.68
C ASN A 123 1.52 -14.50 -9.45
N GLY A 124 1.26 -13.26 -9.01
CA GLY A 124 1.76 -12.05 -9.64
C GLY A 124 3.24 -11.80 -9.36
N ASP A 125 3.88 -11.12 -10.28
CA ASP A 125 5.19 -10.50 -10.05
C ASP A 125 4.98 -9.26 -9.17
N ASN A 126 5.43 -9.32 -7.93
CA ASN A 126 5.32 -8.21 -6.98
C ASN A 126 6.25 -7.03 -7.31
N GLY A 127 7.17 -7.22 -8.23
CA GLY A 127 8.15 -6.22 -8.66
C GLY A 127 7.83 -5.54 -9.98
N THR A 128 6.88 -6.04 -10.79
CA THR A 128 6.61 -5.47 -12.12
C THR A 128 5.12 -5.30 -12.38
N ILE A 129 4.73 -4.12 -12.85
CA ILE A 129 3.37 -3.83 -13.32
C ILE A 129 3.43 -3.28 -14.75
N ARG A 130 2.66 -3.88 -15.65
CA ARG A 130 2.41 -3.38 -17.00
C ARG A 130 1.06 -2.68 -17.05
N TYR A 131 1.03 -1.47 -17.56
CA TYR A 131 -0.18 -0.64 -17.56
C TYR A 131 -0.30 0.26 -18.78
N ARG A 132 -1.48 0.80 -19.00
CA ARG A 132 -1.75 1.89 -19.95
C ARG A 132 -2.18 3.12 -19.18
N ALA A 133 -1.65 4.29 -19.54
CA ALA A 133 -2.05 5.54 -18.89
C ALA A 133 -3.53 5.87 -19.10
N HIS A 134 -4.11 5.42 -20.23
CA HIS A 134 -5.54 5.55 -20.52
C HIS A 134 -6.03 4.30 -21.26
N PRO A 135 -7.21 3.73 -20.90
CA PRO A 135 -7.78 2.60 -21.61
C PRO A 135 -7.93 2.93 -23.11
N ASN A 136 -7.43 2.10 -23.99
CA ASN A 136 -7.54 2.21 -25.45
C ASN A 136 -6.75 3.34 -26.14
N LEU A 137 -6.19 4.33 -25.43
CA LEU A 137 -5.51 5.48 -26.04
C LEU A 137 -4.00 5.46 -25.85
N SER A 138 -3.50 4.82 -24.81
CA SER A 138 -2.08 4.83 -24.49
C SER A 138 -1.42 3.48 -24.79
N PRO A 139 -0.17 3.48 -25.27
CA PRO A 139 0.63 2.27 -25.36
C PRO A 139 0.94 1.71 -23.96
N VAL A 140 1.52 0.49 -23.91
CA VAL A 140 1.86 -0.17 -22.64
C VAL A 140 3.20 0.36 -22.12
N SER A 141 3.20 0.79 -20.86
CA SER A 141 4.39 1.09 -20.08
C SER A 141 4.59 0.05 -18.98
N GLU A 142 5.77 0.03 -18.38
CA GLU A 142 6.07 -0.80 -17.23
C GLU A 142 6.57 0.05 -16.07
N MET A 143 6.20 -0.35 -14.85
CA MET A 143 6.83 0.09 -13.61
C MET A 143 7.52 -1.12 -12.98
N ILE A 144 8.77 -0.95 -12.59
CA ILE A 144 9.61 -2.00 -12.01
C ILE A 144 10.04 -1.52 -10.62
N LEU A 145 9.84 -2.36 -9.62
CA LEU A 145 10.26 -2.15 -8.24
C LEU A 145 11.35 -3.18 -7.91
N GLU A 146 12.48 -2.71 -7.43
CA GLU A 146 13.57 -3.51 -6.90
C GLU A 146 13.81 -3.14 -5.45
N THR A 147 14.01 -4.10 -4.57
CA THR A 147 14.33 -3.87 -3.16
C THR A 147 15.77 -4.23 -2.87
N PHE A 148 16.42 -3.47 -1.98
CA PHE A 148 17.82 -3.67 -1.63
C PHE A 148 18.04 -3.42 -0.13
N PRO A 149 19.09 -4.02 0.46
CA PRO A 149 19.47 -3.74 1.85
C PRO A 149 19.81 -2.26 2.04
N LEU A 150 19.24 -1.64 3.09
CA LEU A 150 19.52 -0.26 3.45
C LEU A 150 19.77 -0.15 4.95
N ALA A 151 20.73 0.66 5.35
CA ALA A 151 21.04 0.83 6.76
C ALA A 151 19.82 1.31 7.56
N PRO A 152 19.45 0.63 8.64
CA PRO A 152 18.33 1.05 9.47
C PRO A 152 18.62 2.39 10.14
N ASN A 153 17.60 3.23 10.26
CA ASN A 153 17.68 4.43 11.09
C ASN A 153 17.77 4.06 12.58
N ALA A 154 17.97 5.05 13.46
CA ALA A 154 18.17 4.80 14.89
C ALA A 154 16.98 4.06 15.55
N ALA A 155 15.75 4.36 15.12
CA ALA A 155 14.54 3.74 15.68
C ALA A 155 14.37 2.28 15.23
N CYS A 156 14.89 1.93 14.06
CA CYS A 156 14.71 0.61 13.45
C CYS A 156 15.85 -0.38 13.76
N ARG A 157 16.97 0.09 14.28
CA ARG A 157 18.20 -0.74 14.43
C ARG A 157 17.99 -2.02 15.22
N ASP A 158 17.20 -1.94 16.29
CA ASP A 158 16.95 -3.08 17.17
C ASP A 158 15.69 -3.88 16.79
N ILE A 159 14.85 -3.31 15.89
CA ILE A 159 13.58 -3.92 15.46
C ILE A 159 13.77 -4.67 14.13
N THR A 160 14.43 -4.02 13.17
CA THR A 160 14.63 -4.54 11.81
C THR A 160 16.06 -4.24 11.36
N PRO A 161 17.05 -5.03 11.81
CA PRO A 161 18.44 -4.83 11.45
C PRO A 161 18.69 -4.98 9.93
N ASP A 162 17.88 -5.81 9.26
CA ASP A 162 17.91 -6.06 7.82
C ASP A 162 16.88 -5.21 7.06
N ALA A 163 16.75 -3.94 7.46
CA ALA A 163 15.84 -3.00 6.80
C ALA A 163 16.16 -2.87 5.30
N ARG A 164 15.12 -2.65 4.51
CA ARG A 164 15.24 -2.52 3.05
C ARG A 164 14.81 -1.14 2.57
N GLY A 165 15.45 -0.70 1.49
CA GLY A 165 15.01 0.38 0.63
C GLY A 165 14.47 -0.18 -0.68
N PHE A 166 13.94 0.70 -1.53
CA PHE A 166 13.50 0.32 -2.87
C PHE A 166 13.90 1.36 -3.92
N ARG A 167 13.92 0.88 -5.16
CA ARG A 167 14.07 1.67 -6.39
C ARG A 167 12.85 1.44 -7.27
N LEU A 168 12.39 2.49 -7.94
CA LEU A 168 11.39 2.41 -8.99
C LEU A 168 12.00 2.82 -10.32
N THR A 169 11.82 1.99 -11.34
CA THR A 169 12.23 2.26 -12.71
C THR A 169 11.00 2.25 -13.62
N TYR A 170 10.76 3.36 -14.28
CA TYR A 170 9.76 3.46 -15.35
C TYR A 170 10.38 3.04 -16.67
N ARG A 171 9.70 2.13 -17.39
CA ARG A 171 10.05 1.76 -18.76
C ARG A 171 8.97 2.27 -19.71
N SER A 172 9.38 3.13 -20.63
CA SER A 172 8.48 3.69 -21.64
C SER A 172 8.00 2.63 -22.64
N PRO A 173 6.95 2.92 -23.43
CA PRO A 173 6.52 2.01 -24.49
C PRO A 173 7.59 1.68 -25.55
N GLU A 174 8.53 2.59 -25.75
CA GLU A 174 9.67 2.44 -26.67
C GLU A 174 10.82 1.64 -26.05
N GLY A 175 10.71 1.27 -24.76
CA GLY A 175 11.70 0.50 -24.05
C GLY A 175 12.79 1.34 -23.35
N ALA A 176 12.68 2.67 -23.36
CA ALA A 176 13.60 3.53 -22.61
C ALA A 176 13.31 3.42 -21.09
N GLU A 177 14.36 3.24 -20.32
CA GLU A 177 14.28 3.15 -18.86
C GLU A 177 14.69 4.47 -18.21
N ARG A 178 13.99 4.81 -17.12
CA ARG A 178 14.31 5.96 -16.30
C ARG A 178 14.01 5.64 -14.83
N GLU A 179 15.01 5.83 -13.99
CA GLU A 179 14.80 5.78 -12.54
C GLU A 179 13.89 6.95 -12.11
N VAL A 180 12.84 6.65 -11.36
CA VAL A 180 11.88 7.64 -10.87
C VAL A 180 11.97 7.83 -9.36
N HIS A 181 12.51 6.85 -8.66
CA HIS A 181 12.75 6.92 -7.23
C HIS A 181 13.85 5.93 -6.81
N GLU A 182 14.71 6.34 -5.88
CA GLU A 182 15.62 5.45 -5.16
C GLU A 182 15.80 5.95 -3.72
N ASP A 183 15.70 5.05 -2.76
CA ASP A 183 15.95 5.36 -1.36
C ASP A 183 17.46 5.50 -1.09
N GLU A 184 17.94 6.71 -0.81
CA GLU A 184 19.31 6.94 -0.35
C GLU A 184 19.49 6.64 1.15
N ARG A 185 18.40 6.75 1.90
CA ARG A 185 18.32 6.51 3.35
C ARG A 185 16.92 6.08 3.73
N LEU A 186 16.79 5.38 4.86
CA LEU A 186 15.50 4.97 5.37
C LEU A 186 14.73 6.16 5.97
N PRO A 187 13.60 6.60 5.37
CA PRO A 187 12.76 7.64 5.93
C PRO A 187 12.13 7.20 7.27
N GLU A 188 12.06 8.11 8.24
CA GLU A 188 11.44 7.81 9.54
C GLU A 188 9.95 7.43 9.40
N SER A 189 9.26 7.97 8.40
CA SER A 189 7.84 7.69 8.11
C SER A 189 7.55 6.25 7.65
N ARG A 190 8.58 5.46 7.33
CA ARG A 190 8.42 4.10 6.77
C ARG A 190 8.30 2.98 7.82
N ASN A 191 8.38 3.27 9.14
CA ASN A 191 8.18 2.30 10.23
C ASN A 191 8.94 0.98 10.07
N CYS A 192 10.25 1.04 9.87
CA CYS A 192 11.13 -0.11 9.84
C CYS A 192 10.73 -1.19 8.81
N PRO A 193 10.83 -0.90 7.52
CA PRO A 193 10.38 -1.77 6.45
C PRO A 193 11.20 -3.06 6.38
N LEU A 194 10.47 -4.18 6.29
CA LEU A 194 11.01 -5.51 6.00
C LEU A 194 11.16 -5.74 4.50
N ASP A 195 10.22 -5.23 3.72
CA ASP A 195 10.20 -5.36 2.26
C ASP A 195 9.17 -4.40 1.64
N TYR A 196 9.10 -4.37 0.31
CA TYR A 196 8.16 -3.56 -0.46
C TYR A 196 7.52 -4.40 -1.56
N ARG A 197 6.30 -3.99 -1.94
CA ARG A 197 5.53 -4.61 -3.01
C ARG A 197 4.91 -3.53 -3.88
N LEU A 198 4.99 -3.69 -5.19
CA LEU A 198 4.30 -2.82 -6.12
C LEU A 198 2.81 -3.17 -6.16
N GLY A 199 1.97 -2.30 -5.58
CA GLY A 199 0.54 -2.54 -5.39
C GLY A 199 -0.35 -2.01 -6.50
N GLY A 200 0.12 -1.04 -7.30
CA GLY A 200 -0.70 -0.50 -8.38
C GLY A 200 -0.13 0.74 -9.04
N MET A 201 -0.90 1.27 -10.00
CA MET A 201 -0.59 2.50 -10.72
C MET A 201 -1.83 3.36 -10.86
N MET A 202 -1.74 4.63 -10.45
CA MET A 202 -2.72 5.66 -10.79
C MET A 202 -2.17 6.53 -11.93
N THR A 203 -3.06 7.05 -12.78
CA THR A 203 -2.69 7.95 -13.86
C THR A 203 -3.70 9.07 -14.03
N TYR A 204 -3.23 10.26 -14.41
CA TYR A 204 -4.05 11.43 -14.70
C TYR A 204 -3.49 12.20 -15.91
N GLY A 205 -4.34 12.91 -16.65
CA GLY A 205 -3.91 13.69 -17.82
C GLY A 205 -3.62 12.88 -19.09
N GLY A 206 -3.92 11.57 -19.09
CA GLY A 206 -3.75 10.69 -20.24
C GLY A 206 -2.29 10.46 -20.63
N GLY A 207 -1.94 10.65 -21.89
CA GLY A 207 -0.55 10.52 -22.40
C GLY A 207 0.04 11.86 -22.86
N GLY A 208 -0.51 12.97 -22.38
CA GLY A 208 -0.03 14.32 -22.73
C GLY A 208 1.22 14.72 -21.93
N PRO A 209 1.79 15.91 -22.23
CA PRO A 209 2.99 16.41 -21.55
C PRO A 209 2.77 16.69 -20.07
N ASP A 210 1.52 16.92 -19.65
CA ASP A 210 1.14 17.18 -18.26
C ASP A 210 0.64 15.92 -17.54
N ALA A 211 0.82 14.75 -18.15
CA ALA A 211 0.42 13.49 -17.54
C ALA A 211 1.16 13.24 -16.22
N VAL A 212 0.42 12.76 -15.23
CA VAL A 212 0.95 12.35 -13.94
C VAL A 212 0.69 10.86 -13.77
N HIS A 213 1.74 10.13 -13.44
CA HIS A 213 1.66 8.76 -13.01
C HIS A 213 2.04 8.67 -11.54
N VAL A 214 1.37 7.79 -10.80
CA VAL A 214 1.67 7.55 -9.38
C VAL A 214 1.83 6.05 -9.16
N ALA A 215 3.02 5.64 -8.77
CA ALA A 215 3.26 4.27 -8.34
C ALA A 215 2.74 4.10 -6.91
N LEU A 216 1.90 3.09 -6.71
CA LEU A 216 1.37 2.71 -5.40
C LEU A 216 2.21 1.57 -4.86
N VAL A 217 2.92 1.80 -3.76
CA VAL A 217 3.82 0.82 -3.16
C VAL A 217 3.31 0.46 -1.77
N ILE A 218 3.32 -0.83 -1.46
CA ILE A 218 3.01 -1.34 -0.13
C ILE A 218 4.32 -1.52 0.62
N VAL A 219 4.45 -0.85 1.75
CA VAL A 219 5.53 -1.04 2.72
C VAL A 219 5.14 -2.17 3.64
N LEU A 220 5.93 -3.20 3.71
CA LEU A 220 5.77 -4.30 4.65
C LEU A 220 6.61 -4.03 5.89
N SER A 221 6.01 -3.97 7.05
CA SER A 221 6.67 -3.76 8.33
C SER A 221 6.33 -4.87 9.33
N GLN A 222 7.06 -4.96 10.43
CA GLN A 222 6.76 -5.94 11.46
C GLN A 222 5.42 -5.64 12.13
N GLY A 223 4.53 -6.62 12.19
CA GLY A 223 3.27 -6.60 12.92
C GLY A 223 3.24 -7.64 14.04
N PHE A 224 2.12 -7.75 14.73
CA PHE A 224 1.96 -8.65 15.89
C PHE A 224 1.81 -10.12 15.47
N GLU A 225 0.95 -10.40 14.49
CA GLU A 225 0.70 -11.77 14.00
C GLU A 225 1.26 -12.03 12.59
N GLY A 226 1.94 -11.05 12.00
CA GLY A 226 2.53 -11.12 10.68
C GLY A 226 2.92 -9.75 10.16
N PRO A 227 3.44 -9.62 8.93
CA PRO A 227 3.78 -8.32 8.37
C PRO A 227 2.55 -7.43 8.22
N ASN A 228 2.65 -6.17 8.63
CA ASN A 228 1.68 -5.13 8.34
C ASN A 228 1.99 -4.47 6.99
N GLY A 229 0.95 -4.09 6.24
CA GLY A 229 1.07 -3.39 4.96
C GLY A 229 0.49 -1.98 5.02
N ARG A 230 1.29 -0.96 4.60
CA ARG A 230 0.86 0.43 4.50
C ARG A 230 1.19 0.98 3.13
N TRP A 231 0.34 1.90 2.65
CA TRP A 231 0.48 2.45 1.31
C TRP A 231 1.35 3.70 1.29
N ILE A 232 2.21 3.78 0.29
CA ILE A 232 2.86 5.02 -0.13
C ILE A 232 2.59 5.22 -1.61
N ALA A 233 2.60 6.47 -2.03
CA ALA A 233 2.40 6.87 -3.41
C ALA A 233 3.61 7.67 -3.87
N VAL A 234 4.19 7.29 -5.00
CA VAL A 234 5.36 7.94 -5.61
C VAL A 234 4.94 8.53 -6.95
N PRO A 235 4.73 9.85 -7.03
CA PRO A 235 4.35 10.52 -8.27
C PRO A 235 5.54 10.73 -9.20
N PHE A 236 5.28 10.72 -10.51
CA PHE A 236 6.27 11.08 -11.52
C PHE A 236 5.59 11.54 -12.81
N ARG A 237 6.34 12.21 -13.66
CA ARG A 237 5.94 12.52 -15.04
C ARG A 237 6.55 11.45 -15.96
N PRO A 238 5.77 10.80 -16.87
CA PRO A 238 6.26 9.70 -17.71
C PRO A 238 7.26 10.16 -18.80
#